data_65d50cb58b8cbc3bfd2de4f274ae8bec
#
_entry.id   65d50cb58b8cbc3bfd2de4f274ae8bec
#
_cell.length_a   1.000
_cell.length_b   1.000
_cell.length_c   1.000
_cell.angle_alpha   90.00
_cell.angle_beta   90.00
_cell.angle_gamma   90.00
#
_symmetry.space_group_name_H-M   'P 1'
#
loop_
_entity.id
_entity.type
_entity.pdbx_description
1 polymer ?
#
loop_
_entity_poly.entity_id
_entity_poly.type
_entity_poly.pdbx_seq_one_letter_code
_entity_poly.pdbx_strand_id
1 'polypeptide(L)'
;MKETLEKLWKEYLSEECSALSTDEERGLAKKAAELHEKANDLLNKDQQAAVEKYVDTLCDIEAIIVKKAFCKGCEFAVSFLLEAGNLGKQIVPLLNFRKG
;
A
#
# COMPACT_ATOMS: atom_id res chain seq x y z
N MET A 1 16.41 9.52 5.30
CA MET A 1 14.95 9.36 5.30
C MET A 1 14.46 8.11 4.59
N LYS A 2 15.01 7.81 3.43
CA LYS A 2 14.59 6.63 2.67
C LYS A 2 14.77 5.33 3.46
N GLU A 3 15.93 5.15 4.08
CA GLU A 3 16.22 3.96 4.89
C GLU A 3 15.28 3.85 6.09
N THR A 4 14.97 4.97 6.72
CA THR A 4 14.04 5.00 7.85
C THR A 4 12.63 4.58 7.42
N LEU A 5 12.17 5.07 6.27
CA LEU A 5 10.86 4.71 5.74
C LEU A 5 10.77 3.24 5.37
N GLU A 6 11.83 2.71 4.75
CA GLU A 6 11.88 1.29 4.41
C GLU A 6 11.84 0.41 5.65
N LYS A 7 12.54 0.81 6.70
CA LYS A 7 12.54 0.10 7.97
C LYS A 7 11.17 0.13 8.63
N LEU A 8 10.52 1.30 8.67
CA LEU A 8 9.18 1.43 9.21
C LEU A 8 8.19 0.56 8.45
N TRP A 9 8.27 0.57 7.12
CA TRP A 9 7.42 -0.27 6.30
C TRP A 9 7.61 -1.75 6.63
N LYS A 10 8.85 -2.20 6.62
CA LYS A 10 9.17 -3.61 6.84
C LYS A 10 8.78 -4.09 8.23
N GLU A 11 9.08 -3.29 9.26
CA GLU A 11 8.93 -3.74 10.64
C GLU A 11 7.54 -3.52 11.22
N TYR A 12 6.83 -2.49 10.75
CA TYR A 12 5.60 -2.07 11.44
C TYR A 12 4.35 -2.00 10.57
N LEU A 13 4.47 -1.65 9.30
CA LEU A 13 3.31 -1.26 8.53
C LEU A 13 2.92 -2.23 7.41
N SER A 14 3.84 -3.07 6.92
CA SER A 14 3.55 -3.92 5.77
C SER A 14 2.41 -4.90 6.06
N GLU A 15 2.36 -5.49 7.24
CA GLU A 15 1.29 -6.40 7.59
C GLU A 15 -0.05 -5.69 7.71
N GLU A 16 -0.08 -4.54 8.37
CA GLU A 16 -1.32 -3.77 8.52
C GLU A 16 -1.88 -3.31 7.19
N CYS A 17 -1.01 -2.84 6.31
CA CYS A 17 -1.44 -2.38 4.99
C CYS A 17 -1.87 -3.53 4.07
N SER A 18 -1.37 -4.73 4.31
CA SER A 18 -1.71 -5.92 3.51
C SER A 18 -2.90 -6.69 4.07
N ALA A 19 -3.30 -6.43 5.31
CA ALA A 19 -4.41 -7.14 5.93
C ALA A 19 -5.74 -6.74 5.29
N LEU A 20 -6.62 -7.75 5.10
CA LEU A 20 -7.96 -7.52 4.58
C LEU A 20 -8.86 -7.06 5.72
N SER A 21 -9.13 -5.76 5.78
CA SER A 21 -9.82 -5.14 6.90
C SER A 21 -11.26 -4.73 6.61
N THR A 22 -11.65 -4.63 5.34
CA THR A 22 -13.01 -4.23 4.97
C THR A 22 -13.79 -5.39 4.39
N ASP A 23 -15.13 -5.29 4.46
CA ASP A 23 -16.02 -6.27 3.86
C ASP A 23 -15.83 -6.34 2.35
N GLU A 24 -15.58 -5.20 1.71
CA GLU A 24 -15.30 -5.14 0.29
C GLU A 24 -14.04 -5.92 -0.07
N GLU A 25 -12.97 -5.72 0.69
CA GLU A 25 -11.71 -6.45 0.45
C GLU A 25 -11.90 -7.95 0.61
N ARG A 26 -12.57 -8.37 1.68
CA ARG A 26 -12.84 -9.79 1.94
C ARG A 26 -13.75 -10.39 0.88
N GLY A 27 -14.75 -9.64 0.43
CA GLY A 27 -15.64 -10.09 -0.63
C GLY A 27 -14.92 -10.30 -1.94
N LEU A 28 -14.04 -9.39 -2.30
CA LEU A 28 -13.22 -9.51 -3.52
C LEU A 28 -12.22 -10.67 -3.42
N ALA A 29 -11.62 -10.87 -2.26
CA ALA A 29 -10.72 -12.00 -2.03
C ALA A 29 -11.45 -13.33 -2.18
N LYS A 30 -12.66 -13.44 -1.66
CA LYS A 30 -13.50 -14.62 -1.81
C LYS A 30 -13.83 -14.88 -3.29
N LYS A 31 -14.23 -13.84 -3.99
CA LYS A 31 -14.53 -13.92 -5.42
C LYS A 31 -13.29 -14.36 -6.22
N ALA A 32 -12.14 -13.81 -5.91
CA ALA A 32 -10.89 -14.18 -6.55
C ALA A 32 -10.56 -15.66 -6.33
N ALA A 33 -10.75 -16.16 -5.11
CA ALA A 33 -10.53 -17.57 -4.79
C ALA A 33 -11.48 -18.50 -5.58
N GLU A 34 -12.74 -18.12 -5.69
CA GLU A 34 -13.73 -18.88 -6.46
C GLU A 34 -13.38 -18.91 -7.95
N LEU A 35 -12.97 -17.78 -8.50
CA LEU A 35 -12.56 -17.70 -9.90
C LEU A 35 -11.29 -18.49 -10.17
N HIS A 36 -10.34 -18.48 -9.24
CA HIS A 36 -9.12 -19.25 -9.33
C HIS A 36 -9.42 -20.75 -9.37
N GLU A 37 -10.32 -21.21 -8.50
CA GLU A 37 -10.73 -22.61 -8.49
C GLU A 37 -11.38 -23.02 -9.79
N LYS A 38 -12.28 -22.19 -10.32
CA LYS A 38 -12.92 -22.45 -11.61
C LYS A 38 -11.91 -22.49 -12.75
N ALA A 39 -10.95 -21.58 -12.75
CA ALA A 39 -9.90 -21.55 -13.77
C ALA A 39 -9.06 -22.82 -13.70
N ASN A 40 -8.69 -23.26 -12.51
CA ASN A 40 -7.90 -24.48 -12.34
C ASN A 40 -8.62 -25.72 -12.87
N ASP A 41 -9.94 -25.79 -12.73
CA ASP A 41 -10.72 -26.90 -13.24
C ASP A 41 -10.70 -27.00 -14.78
N LEU A 42 -10.43 -25.88 -15.46
CA LEU A 42 -10.38 -25.82 -16.91
C LEU A 42 -8.98 -26.04 -17.47
N LEU A 43 -7.96 -26.10 -16.63
CA LEU A 43 -6.55 -26.14 -17.04
C LEU A 43 -5.90 -27.46 -16.66
N ASN A 44 -4.96 -27.93 -17.47
CA ASN A 44 -4.13 -29.05 -17.06
C ASN A 44 -3.05 -28.56 -16.07
N LYS A 45 -2.27 -29.51 -15.52
CA LYS A 45 -1.29 -29.19 -14.48
C LYS A 45 -0.20 -28.23 -14.95
N ASP A 46 0.28 -28.35 -16.16
CA ASP A 46 1.30 -27.45 -16.70
C ASP A 46 0.77 -26.04 -16.85
N GLN A 47 -0.46 -25.93 -17.32
CA GLN A 47 -1.13 -24.64 -17.48
C GLN A 47 -1.41 -24.00 -16.13
N GLN A 48 -1.84 -24.80 -15.13
CA GLN A 48 -2.06 -24.32 -13.78
C GLN A 48 -0.77 -23.75 -13.19
N ALA A 49 0.34 -24.45 -13.34
CA ALA A 49 1.63 -24.00 -12.86
C ALA A 49 2.05 -22.68 -13.51
N ALA A 50 1.83 -22.55 -14.82
CA ALA A 50 2.15 -21.30 -15.54
C ALA A 50 1.30 -20.13 -15.05
N VAL A 51 0.01 -20.36 -14.83
CA VAL A 51 -0.90 -19.32 -14.31
C VAL A 51 -0.52 -18.92 -12.89
N GLU A 52 -0.19 -19.88 -12.03
CA GLU A 52 0.22 -19.58 -10.66
C GLU A 52 1.50 -18.76 -10.63
N LYS A 53 2.47 -19.08 -11.49
CA LYS A 53 3.68 -18.31 -11.58
C LYS A 53 3.40 -16.87 -12.03
N TYR A 54 2.48 -16.71 -12.96
CA TYR A 54 2.05 -15.38 -13.41
C TYR A 54 1.39 -14.59 -12.27
N VAL A 55 0.48 -15.23 -11.55
CA VAL A 55 -0.20 -14.59 -10.42
C VAL A 55 0.80 -14.22 -9.32
N ASP A 56 1.73 -15.11 -8.98
CA ASP A 56 2.76 -14.83 -7.98
C ASP A 56 3.62 -13.64 -8.39
N THR A 57 3.97 -13.56 -9.68
CA THR A 57 4.74 -12.42 -10.19
C THR A 57 3.95 -11.12 -10.09
N LEU A 58 2.64 -11.14 -10.37
CA LEU A 58 1.78 -9.98 -10.18
C LEU A 58 1.71 -9.56 -8.72
N CYS A 59 1.63 -10.53 -7.81
CA CYS A 59 1.64 -10.25 -6.38
C CYS A 59 2.96 -9.61 -5.93
N ASP A 60 4.09 -10.05 -6.48
CA ASP A 60 5.39 -9.45 -6.20
C ASP A 60 5.44 -8.00 -6.66
N ILE A 61 4.93 -7.73 -7.86
CA ILE A 61 4.84 -6.36 -8.39
C ILE A 61 3.95 -5.50 -7.49
N GLU A 62 2.81 -6.03 -7.09
CA GLU A 62 1.87 -5.33 -6.23
C GLU A 62 2.51 -4.97 -4.89
N ALA A 63 3.23 -5.89 -4.28
CA ALA A 63 3.94 -5.65 -3.03
C ALA A 63 4.95 -4.50 -3.16
N ILE A 64 5.67 -4.46 -4.27
CA ILE A 64 6.62 -3.39 -4.55
C ILE A 64 5.89 -2.05 -4.73
N ILE A 65 4.78 -2.05 -5.45
CA ILE A 65 3.99 -0.84 -5.69
C ILE A 65 3.41 -0.29 -4.38
N VAL A 66 2.89 -1.16 -3.53
CA VAL A 66 2.32 -0.75 -2.24
C VAL A 66 3.39 -0.10 -1.36
N LYS A 67 4.56 -0.72 -1.26
CA LYS A 67 5.69 -0.15 -0.52
C LYS A 67 6.12 1.20 -1.09
N LYS A 68 6.23 1.27 -2.41
CA LYS A 68 6.61 2.50 -3.12
C LYS A 68 5.58 3.60 -2.86
N ALA A 69 4.30 3.27 -2.91
CA ALA A 69 3.23 4.24 -2.65
C ALA A 69 3.32 4.78 -1.22
N PHE A 70 3.58 3.91 -0.25
CA PHE A 70 3.78 4.34 1.13
C PHE A 70 4.95 5.31 1.25
N CYS A 71 6.11 4.95 0.70
CA CYS A 71 7.31 5.79 0.78
C CYS A 71 7.10 7.13 0.08
N LYS A 72 6.49 7.11 -1.11
CA LYS A 72 6.20 8.34 -1.85
C LYS A 72 5.20 9.21 -1.11
N GLY A 73 4.18 8.61 -0.49
CA GLY A 73 3.22 9.34 0.32
C GLY A 73 3.87 10.03 1.51
N CYS A 74 4.78 9.34 2.20
CA CYS A 74 5.52 9.93 3.31
C CYS A 74 6.41 11.08 2.86
N GLU A 75 7.13 10.91 1.76
CA GLU A 75 7.96 11.98 1.19
C GLU A 75 7.12 13.20 0.82
N PHE A 76 5.98 12.95 0.20
CA PHE A 76 5.04 14.01 -0.16
C PHE A 76 4.53 14.74 1.08
N ALA A 77 4.12 14.00 2.09
CA ALA A 77 3.60 14.58 3.33
C ALA A 77 4.64 15.46 4.03
N VAL A 78 5.90 14.99 4.09
CA VAL A 78 6.99 15.77 4.67
C VAL A 78 7.22 17.06 3.88
N SER A 79 7.28 16.96 2.55
CA SER A 79 7.47 18.12 1.68
C SER A 79 6.32 19.12 1.86
N PHE A 80 5.09 18.61 1.91
CA PHE A 80 3.91 19.44 2.13
C PHE A 80 3.98 20.17 3.47
N LEU A 81 4.35 19.47 4.53
CA LEU A 81 4.45 20.05 5.86
C LEU A 81 5.56 21.11 5.95
N LEU A 82 6.68 20.88 5.25
CA LEU A 82 7.75 21.86 5.21
C LEU A 82 7.31 23.15 4.49
N GLU A 83 6.61 23.02 3.37
CA GLU A 83 6.06 24.17 2.67
C GLU A 83 5.01 24.89 3.49
N ALA A 84 4.11 24.13 4.13
CA ALA A 84 3.12 24.70 5.02
C ALA A 84 3.77 25.39 6.22
N GLY A 85 4.85 24.83 6.74
CA GLY A 85 5.64 25.43 7.80
C GLY A 85 6.24 26.77 7.39
N ASN A 86 6.80 26.84 6.19
CA ASN A 86 7.33 28.06 5.65
C ASN A 86 6.25 29.12 5.45
N LEU A 87 5.12 28.71 4.93
CA LEU A 87 3.96 29.58 4.80
C LEU A 87 3.45 30.01 6.18
N GLY A 88 3.44 29.08 7.12
CA GLY A 88 3.02 29.31 8.48
C GLY A 88 3.85 30.36 9.20
N LYS A 89 5.14 30.47 8.90
CA LYS A 89 6.01 31.50 9.48
C LYS A 89 5.52 32.91 9.13
N GLN A 90 4.85 33.07 8.00
CA GLN A 90 4.33 34.35 7.56
C GLN A 90 2.97 34.67 8.14
N ILE A 91 2.21 33.66 8.56
CA ILE A 91 0.84 33.82 9.05
C ILE A 91 0.64 33.31 10.47
N VAL A 92 1.73 33.09 11.20
CA VAL A 92 1.66 32.61 12.59
C VAL A 92 0.69 33.40 13.47
N PRO A 93 0.67 34.73 13.42
CA PRO A 93 -0.27 35.48 14.25
C PRO A 93 -1.73 35.08 14.03
N LEU A 94 -2.07 34.68 12.80
CA LEU A 94 -3.42 34.27 12.46
C LEU A 94 -3.74 32.86 12.94
N LEU A 95 -2.70 32.05 13.20
CA LEU A 95 -2.84 30.67 13.62
C LEU A 95 -2.66 30.46 15.13
N ASN A 96 -2.31 31.49 15.86
CA ASN A 96 -2.07 31.37 17.31
C ASN A 96 -3.27 30.86 18.09
N PHE A 97 -4.47 31.02 17.56
CA PHE A 97 -5.67 30.51 18.19
C PHE A 97 -5.65 28.99 18.39
N ARG A 98 -4.76 28.29 17.69
CA ARG A 98 -4.63 26.84 17.80
C ARG A 98 -3.79 26.38 18.98
N LYS A 99 -3.15 27.29 19.66
CA LYS A 99 -2.29 26.95 20.80
C LYS A 99 -3.08 26.74 22.08
N GLY A 100 -4.31 27.02 22.08
CA GLY A 100 -5.15 26.80 23.25
C GLY A 100 -5.32 25.36 23.62
#